data_0bd5d1298463eee7510089dfba523a5f
#
_entry.id   0bd5d1298463eee7510089dfba523a5f
#
_cell.length_a   1.000
_cell.length_b   1.000
_cell.length_c   1.000
_cell.angle_alpha   90.00
_cell.angle_beta   90.00
_cell.angle_gamma   90.00
#
_symmetry.space_group_name_H-M   'P 1'
#
loop_
_entity.id
_entity.type
_entity.pdbx_description
1 polymer ?
#
loop_
_entity_poly.entity_id
_entity_poly.type
_entity_poly.pdbx_seq_one_letter_code
_entity_poly.pdbx_strand_id
1 'polypeptide(L)'
;MSPTVLVVDDSAPFRAAASALLRADGFTVVGEAPDGAAALEQVVRLRPQIVLLDVQLPGQDGFAVAELLAALPGAPVVLLVSSRRAEDYGDRVAVSAARGFVEKRSLSGPMLLRLLRLLR
;
A
#
# COMPACT_ATOMS: atom_id res chain seq x y z
N MET A 1 8.98 3.25 -17.95
CA MET A 1 7.75 3.75 -17.34
C MET A 1 7.82 3.62 -15.84
N SER A 2 7.38 4.66 -15.13
CA SER A 2 7.34 4.66 -13.67
C SER A 2 6.11 3.93 -13.18
N PRO A 3 6.24 2.98 -12.24
CA PRO A 3 5.05 2.43 -11.59
C PRO A 3 4.28 3.52 -10.84
N THR A 4 2.95 3.46 -10.89
CA THR A 4 2.09 4.41 -10.20
C THR A 4 1.68 3.87 -8.83
N VAL A 5 1.75 4.72 -7.81
CA VAL A 5 1.53 4.32 -6.42
C VAL A 5 0.55 5.26 -5.74
N LEU A 6 -0.38 4.69 -4.98
CA LEU A 6 -1.21 5.41 -4.02
C LEU A 6 -0.73 5.05 -2.62
N VAL A 7 -0.49 6.06 -1.78
CA VAL A 7 -0.05 5.86 -0.39
C VAL A 7 -1.23 6.07 0.55
N VAL A 8 -1.59 5.04 1.32
CA VAL A 8 -2.74 5.06 2.23
C VAL A 8 -2.26 4.87 3.66
N ASP A 9 -2.40 5.92 4.48
CA ASP A 9 -1.98 5.92 5.87
C ASP A 9 -2.65 7.12 6.57
N ASP A 10 -3.04 6.97 7.82
CA ASP A 10 -3.66 8.06 8.56
C ASP A 10 -2.65 9.12 9.01
N SER A 11 -1.37 8.79 9.02
CA SER A 11 -0.29 9.72 9.38
C SER A 11 0.12 10.57 8.18
N ALA A 12 -0.20 11.86 8.20
CA ALA A 12 0.22 12.78 7.15
C ALA A 12 1.76 12.87 7.04
N PRO A 13 2.53 12.93 8.15
CA PRO A 13 3.98 12.89 8.04
C PRO A 13 4.52 11.63 7.38
N PHE A 14 3.94 10.47 7.67
CA PHE A 14 4.38 9.23 7.01
C PHE A 14 4.06 9.27 5.52
N ARG A 15 2.84 9.71 5.13
CA ARG A 15 2.48 9.81 3.71
C ARG A 15 3.46 10.71 2.96
N ALA A 16 3.80 11.87 3.54
CA ALA A 16 4.72 12.80 2.91
C ALA A 16 6.12 12.20 2.75
N ALA A 17 6.62 11.54 3.80
CA ALA A 17 7.95 10.91 3.78
C ALA A 17 8.00 9.76 2.77
N ALA A 18 7.00 8.89 2.78
CA ALA A 18 6.93 7.76 1.85
C ALA A 18 6.83 8.24 0.41
N SER A 19 6.00 9.25 0.15
CA SER A 19 5.83 9.81 -1.20
C SER A 19 7.13 10.41 -1.72
N ALA A 20 7.83 11.17 -0.88
CA ALA A 20 9.11 11.77 -1.28
C ALA A 20 10.16 10.70 -1.59
N LEU A 21 10.25 9.67 -0.75
CA LEU A 21 11.18 8.56 -0.93
C LEU A 21 10.89 7.81 -2.23
N LEU A 22 9.62 7.50 -2.50
CA LEU A 22 9.23 6.77 -3.69
C LEU A 22 9.48 7.58 -4.96
N ARG A 23 9.17 8.88 -4.95
CA ARG A 23 9.44 9.76 -6.09
C ARG A 23 10.94 9.83 -6.38
N ALA A 24 11.76 9.91 -5.35
CA ALA A 24 13.22 9.93 -5.51
C ALA A 24 13.74 8.65 -6.17
N ASP A 25 13.07 7.52 -5.97
CA ASP A 25 13.46 6.23 -6.52
C ASP A 25 12.73 5.89 -7.84
N GLY A 26 12.07 6.85 -8.47
CA GLY A 26 11.51 6.70 -9.81
C GLY A 26 10.04 6.26 -9.86
N PHE A 27 9.35 6.17 -8.73
CA PHE A 27 7.92 5.89 -8.73
C PHE A 27 7.11 7.16 -8.96
N THR A 28 5.94 7.02 -9.57
CA THR A 28 4.98 8.12 -9.71
C THR A 28 3.92 7.97 -8.63
N VAL A 29 3.97 8.83 -7.63
CA VAL A 29 2.94 8.85 -6.57
C VAL A 29 1.76 9.65 -7.08
N VAL A 30 0.66 8.95 -7.36
CA VAL A 30 -0.52 9.59 -7.97
C VAL A 30 -1.48 10.18 -6.94
N GLY A 31 -1.32 9.82 -5.67
CA GLY A 31 -2.16 10.38 -4.62
C GLY A 31 -1.80 9.82 -3.25
N GLU A 32 -2.45 10.40 -2.24
CA GLU A 32 -2.37 9.97 -0.85
C GLU A 32 -3.79 9.92 -0.29
N ALA A 33 -4.06 8.95 0.58
CA ALA A 33 -5.36 8.80 1.21
C ALA A 33 -5.19 8.57 2.71
N PRO A 34 -6.01 9.22 3.57
CA PRO A 34 -5.89 9.08 5.02
C PRO A 34 -6.64 7.89 5.59
N ASP A 35 -7.54 7.27 4.83
CA ASP A 35 -8.40 6.19 5.31
C ASP A 35 -8.85 5.28 4.16
N GLY A 36 -9.59 4.22 4.51
CA GLY A 36 -10.03 3.22 3.53
C GLY A 36 -11.05 3.75 2.53
N ALA A 37 -11.97 4.62 2.96
CA ALA A 37 -12.99 5.19 2.08
C ALA A 37 -12.35 6.06 1.00
N ALA A 38 -11.41 6.93 1.39
CA ALA A 38 -10.66 7.75 0.45
C ALA A 38 -9.81 6.89 -0.49
N ALA A 39 -9.22 5.80 0.03
CA ALA A 39 -8.44 4.88 -0.77
C ALA A 39 -9.27 4.24 -1.89
N LEU A 40 -10.46 3.72 -1.55
CA LEU A 40 -11.35 3.10 -2.53
C LEU A 40 -11.75 4.09 -3.61
N GLU A 41 -12.13 5.31 -3.23
CA GLU A 41 -12.50 6.36 -4.18
C GLU A 41 -11.34 6.69 -5.11
N GLN A 42 -10.14 6.88 -4.57
CA GLN A 42 -8.99 7.26 -5.38
C GLN A 42 -8.51 6.12 -6.28
N VAL A 43 -8.60 4.86 -5.84
CA VAL A 43 -8.23 3.72 -6.68
C VAL A 43 -9.14 3.65 -7.91
N VAL A 44 -10.45 3.84 -7.73
CA VAL A 44 -11.40 3.85 -8.85
C VAL A 44 -11.10 4.99 -9.81
N ARG A 45 -10.77 6.16 -9.29
CA ARG A 45 -10.53 7.38 -10.08
C ARG A 45 -9.16 7.39 -10.74
N LEU A 46 -8.10 7.04 -9.99
CA LEU A 46 -6.72 7.19 -10.42
C LEU A 46 -6.10 5.93 -11.01
N ARG A 47 -6.66 4.78 -10.70
CA ARG A 47 -6.20 3.45 -11.16
C ARG A 47 -4.70 3.24 -10.96
N PRO A 48 -4.19 3.36 -9.72
CA PRO A 48 -2.78 3.13 -9.46
C PRO A 48 -2.45 1.65 -9.69
N GLN A 49 -1.21 1.39 -10.09
CA GLN A 49 -0.73 0.01 -10.23
C GLN A 49 -0.48 -0.63 -8.86
N ILE A 50 -0.10 0.19 -7.88
CA ILE A 50 0.29 -0.26 -6.54
C ILE A 50 -0.44 0.59 -5.51
N VAL A 51 -0.91 -0.05 -4.45
CA VAL A 51 -1.41 0.64 -3.25
C VAL A 51 -0.54 0.22 -2.07
N LEU A 52 0.11 1.18 -1.43
CA LEU A 52 0.75 0.98 -0.13
C LEU A 52 -0.30 1.25 0.92
N LEU A 53 -0.67 0.24 1.69
CA LEU A 53 -1.82 0.29 2.57
C LEU A 53 -1.41 -0.01 4.01
N ASP A 54 -1.60 0.96 4.90
CA ASP A 54 -1.38 0.75 6.33
C ASP A 54 -2.36 -0.29 6.86
N VAL A 55 -1.87 -1.21 7.67
CA VAL A 55 -2.71 -2.22 8.33
C VAL A 55 -3.67 -1.56 9.32
N GLN A 56 -3.24 -0.50 10.00
CA GLN A 56 -4.04 0.18 11.02
C GLN A 56 -4.58 1.51 10.50
N LEU A 57 -5.85 1.53 10.11
CA LEU A 57 -6.53 2.73 9.63
C LEU A 57 -7.68 3.11 10.57
N PRO A 58 -8.03 4.40 10.68
CA PRO A 58 -9.16 4.83 11.52
C PRO A 58 -10.47 4.20 11.04
N GLY A 59 -11.18 3.58 11.96
CA GLY A 59 -12.51 3.03 11.69
C GLY A 59 -12.54 1.82 10.77
N GLN A 60 -11.37 1.40 10.23
CA GLN A 60 -11.29 0.24 9.35
C GLN A 60 -10.00 -0.52 9.55
N ASP A 61 -10.10 -1.84 9.41
CA ASP A 61 -8.95 -2.73 9.39
C ASP A 61 -8.35 -2.72 7.98
N GLY A 62 -7.04 -2.48 7.88
CA GLY A 62 -6.34 -2.49 6.59
C GLY A 62 -6.47 -3.82 5.85
N PHE A 63 -6.56 -4.94 6.56
CA PHE A 63 -6.80 -6.23 5.91
C PHE A 63 -8.16 -6.25 5.20
N ALA A 64 -9.19 -5.67 5.82
CA ALA A 64 -10.52 -5.58 5.20
C ALA A 64 -10.49 -4.68 3.96
N VAL A 65 -9.78 -3.57 4.03
CA VAL A 65 -9.61 -2.66 2.87
C VAL A 65 -8.88 -3.37 1.73
N ALA A 66 -7.85 -4.16 2.06
CA ALA A 66 -7.13 -4.95 1.05
C ALA A 66 -8.06 -5.89 0.29
N GLU A 67 -8.99 -6.55 0.99
CA GLU A 67 -9.96 -7.44 0.37
C GLU A 67 -10.91 -6.67 -0.58
N LEU A 68 -11.37 -5.50 -0.16
CA LEU A 68 -12.21 -4.65 -0.99
C LEU A 68 -11.48 -4.18 -2.25
N LEU A 69 -10.23 -3.78 -2.13
CA LEU A 69 -9.42 -3.35 -3.27
C LEU A 69 -9.16 -4.49 -4.24
N ALA A 70 -8.87 -5.68 -3.71
CA ALA A 70 -8.61 -6.85 -4.54
C ALA A 70 -9.84 -7.31 -5.33
N ALA A 71 -11.04 -6.98 -4.86
CA ALA A 71 -12.30 -7.34 -5.53
C ALA A 71 -12.66 -6.38 -6.67
N LEU A 72 -11.95 -5.26 -6.82
CA LEU A 72 -12.24 -4.30 -7.89
C LEU A 72 -11.80 -4.82 -9.25
N PRO A 73 -12.54 -4.50 -10.34
CA PRO A 73 -12.08 -4.80 -11.69
C PRO A 73 -10.75 -4.09 -11.96
N GLY A 74 -9.77 -4.81 -12.50
CA GLY A 74 -8.44 -4.26 -12.72
C GLY A 74 -7.72 -3.91 -11.42
N ALA A 75 -7.89 -4.74 -10.38
CA ALA A 75 -7.40 -4.48 -9.04
C ALA A 75 -5.90 -4.12 -9.02
N PRO A 76 -5.50 -3.16 -8.17
CA PRO A 76 -4.08 -2.83 -7.99
C PRO A 76 -3.36 -3.93 -7.20
N VAL A 77 -2.05 -3.93 -7.25
CA VAL A 77 -1.23 -4.72 -6.34
C VAL A 77 -1.27 -4.03 -4.98
N VAL A 78 -1.78 -4.70 -3.97
CA VAL A 78 -1.85 -4.16 -2.62
C VAL A 78 -0.66 -4.67 -1.81
N LEU A 79 0.12 -3.75 -1.27
CA LEU A 79 1.23 -4.04 -0.37
C LEU A 79 0.91 -3.44 0.99
N LEU A 80 0.84 -4.28 2.00
CA LEU A 80 0.57 -3.81 3.37
C LEU A 80 1.83 -3.21 3.97
N VAL A 81 1.67 -2.12 4.70
CA VAL A 81 2.76 -1.52 5.49
C VAL A 81 2.31 -1.40 6.94
N SER A 82 3.24 -1.57 7.87
CA SER A 82 2.94 -1.50 9.29
C SER A 82 4.20 -1.14 10.08
N SER A 83 4.01 -0.46 11.20
CA SER A 83 5.07 -0.27 12.18
C SER A 83 5.36 -1.56 12.96
N ARG A 84 4.48 -2.55 12.88
CA ARG A 84 4.65 -3.87 13.48
C ARG A 84 5.23 -4.84 12.48
N ARG A 85 5.70 -6.01 12.98
CA ARG A 85 6.17 -7.08 12.12
C ARG A 85 5.01 -7.93 11.64
N ALA A 86 5.21 -8.65 10.51
CA ALA A 86 4.18 -9.55 9.99
C ALA A 86 3.75 -10.60 11.03
N GLU A 87 4.71 -11.11 11.82
CA GLU A 87 4.44 -12.12 12.85
C GLU A 87 3.46 -11.65 13.92
N ASP A 88 3.39 -10.34 14.16
CA ASP A 88 2.49 -9.76 15.16
C ASP A 88 1.01 -9.89 14.76
N TYR A 89 0.74 -10.20 13.50
CA TYR A 89 -0.62 -10.38 12.98
C TYR A 89 -1.00 -11.86 12.80
N GLY A 90 -0.17 -12.78 13.28
CA GLY A 90 -0.42 -14.20 13.13
C GLY A 90 -0.41 -14.60 11.66
N ASP A 91 -1.41 -15.33 11.20
CA ASP A 91 -1.52 -15.77 9.81
C ASP A 91 -2.32 -14.80 8.92
N ARG A 92 -2.77 -13.67 9.46
CA ARG A 92 -3.62 -12.72 8.72
C ARG A 92 -2.94 -12.18 7.46
N VAL A 93 -1.61 -11.95 7.52
CA VAL A 93 -0.86 -11.48 6.36
C VAL A 93 -0.89 -12.53 5.24
N ALA A 94 -0.62 -13.78 5.59
CA ALA A 94 -0.53 -14.87 4.61
C ALA A 94 -1.87 -15.16 3.92
N VAL A 95 -2.99 -15.03 4.64
CA VAL A 95 -4.32 -15.30 4.09
C VAL A 95 -4.96 -14.07 3.44
N SER A 96 -4.33 -12.91 3.57
CA SER A 96 -4.82 -11.65 3.01
C SER A 96 -4.74 -11.65 1.48
N ALA A 97 -5.62 -10.86 0.85
CA ALA A 97 -5.53 -10.59 -0.58
C ALA A 97 -4.34 -9.70 -0.96
N ALA A 98 -3.66 -9.09 0.03
CA ALA A 98 -2.44 -8.31 -0.23
C ALA A 98 -1.34 -9.21 -0.80
N ARG A 99 -0.52 -8.64 -1.67
CA ARG A 99 0.54 -9.35 -2.36
C ARG A 99 1.89 -9.25 -1.66
N GLY A 100 1.98 -8.47 -0.60
CA GLY A 100 3.20 -8.34 0.18
C GLY A 100 2.98 -7.54 1.45
N PHE A 101 4.00 -7.55 2.32
CA PHE A 101 4.01 -6.85 3.59
C PHE A 101 5.38 -6.21 3.79
N VAL A 102 5.40 -4.95 4.20
CA VAL A 102 6.63 -4.20 4.44
C VAL A 102 6.53 -3.52 5.81
N GLU A 103 7.54 -3.69 6.64
CA GLU A 103 7.64 -2.86 7.84
C GLU A 103 7.98 -1.42 7.41
N LYS A 104 7.33 -0.43 8.03
CA LYS A 104 7.51 0.99 7.66
C LYS A 104 8.98 1.40 7.69
N ARG A 105 9.74 0.93 8.68
CA ARG A 105 11.17 1.25 8.82
C ARG A 105 12.03 0.69 7.68
N SER A 106 11.53 -0.31 6.97
CA SER A 106 12.26 -0.97 5.88
C SER A 106 11.81 -0.50 4.49
N LEU A 107 10.86 0.43 4.43
CA LEU A 107 10.32 0.90 3.17
C LEU A 107 11.41 1.62 2.36
N SER A 108 11.60 1.18 1.11
CA SER A 108 12.49 1.82 0.15
C SER A 108 12.02 1.50 -1.27
N GLY A 109 12.43 2.33 -2.22
CA GLY A 109 12.15 2.07 -3.64
C GLY A 109 12.73 0.75 -4.11
N PRO A 110 14.02 0.44 -3.83
CA PRO A 110 14.60 -0.86 -4.20
C PRO A 110 13.85 -2.04 -3.63
N MET A 111 13.35 -1.96 -2.39
CA MET A 111 12.56 -3.02 -1.79
C MET A 111 11.26 -3.24 -2.56
N LEU A 112 10.54 -2.17 -2.91
CA LEU A 112 9.30 -2.27 -3.66
C LEU A 112 9.54 -2.87 -5.04
N LEU A 113 10.59 -2.46 -5.73
CA LEU A 113 10.96 -3.04 -7.04
C LEU A 113 11.22 -4.53 -6.93
N ARG A 114 11.91 -4.96 -5.87
CA ARG A 114 12.16 -6.38 -5.62
C ARG A 114 10.87 -7.16 -5.43
N LEU A 115 9.96 -6.64 -4.60
CA LEU A 115 8.67 -7.29 -4.37
C LEU A 115 7.88 -7.39 -5.67
N LEU A 116 7.84 -6.33 -6.47
CA LEU A 116 7.12 -6.34 -7.74
C LEU A 116 7.69 -7.37 -8.72
N ARG A 117 9.01 -7.57 -8.73
CA ARG A 117 9.64 -8.61 -9.56
C ARG A 117 9.21 -10.00 -9.14
N LEU A 118 9.08 -10.25 -7.85
CA LEU A 118 8.64 -11.55 -7.33
C LEU A 118 7.18 -11.86 -7.67
N LEU A 119 6.39 -10.84 -8.00
CA LEU A 119 4.96 -10.98 -8.31
C LEU A 119 4.68 -11.19 -9.80
N ARG A 120 5.70 -11.18 -10.62
CA ARG A 120 5.57 -11.39 -12.06
C ARG A 120 5.42 -12.85 -12.42
#